data_16d712efcdbd08d6e920f6cae0cbd467
#
_entry.id   16d712efcdbd08d6e920f6cae0cbd467
#
_cell.length_a   1.000
_cell.length_b   1.000
_cell.length_c   1.000
_cell.angle_alpha   90.00
_cell.angle_beta   90.00
_cell.angle_gamma   90.00
#
_symmetry.space_group_name_H-M   'P 1'
#
loop_
_entity.id
_entity.type
_entity.pdbx_description
1 polymer ?
#
loop_
_entity_poly.entity_id
_entity_poly.type
_entity_poly.pdbx_seq_one_letter_code
_entity_poly.pdbx_strand_id
1 'polypeptide(L)'
;MMEFQGKFLIAMPHLDDYFNRTVVFICEHNEQGSMGLVINQPTDLSIAELYSKLNFMMKNDRTFSNEMVVAGGPMHSERRFILPKNTPNEFQHTYKITDHLSMTTSADVIETLGSELAPEKYLIALGCSSWETGQLEKEITDNAWLVTTANDQILFDMPYDERYVAANQLLGIHPHNFVFAQVGHS
;
A
#
# COMPACT_ATOMS: atom_id res chain seq x y z
N MET A 1 21.57 9.09 2.38
CA MET A 1 20.10 9.12 2.43
C MET A 1 19.59 7.78 2.92
N MET A 2 18.68 7.78 3.88
CA MET A 2 18.06 6.52 4.32
C MET A 2 17.12 6.02 3.24
N GLU A 3 17.15 4.72 2.99
CA GLU A 3 16.31 4.12 1.99
C GLU A 3 15.03 3.58 2.61
N PHE A 4 13.92 4.23 2.30
CA PHE A 4 12.60 3.79 2.76
C PHE A 4 11.80 3.12 1.64
N GLN A 5 12.30 3.15 0.40
CA GLN A 5 11.62 2.53 -0.72
C GLN A 5 11.49 1.01 -0.48
N GLY A 6 10.29 0.49 -0.68
CA GLY A 6 10.01 -0.91 -0.44
C GLY A 6 9.80 -1.28 1.03
N LYS A 7 9.70 -0.28 1.91
CA LYS A 7 9.48 -0.48 3.34
C LYS A 7 8.04 -0.20 3.73
N PHE A 8 7.63 -0.73 4.87
CA PHE A 8 6.38 -0.34 5.51
C PHE A 8 6.64 0.80 6.50
N LEU A 9 5.73 1.76 6.51
CA LEU A 9 5.59 2.71 7.60
C LEU A 9 4.38 2.30 8.43
N ILE A 10 4.57 2.20 9.72
CA ILE A 10 3.50 1.82 10.65
C ILE A 10 3.20 3.04 11.50
N ALA A 11 1.96 3.52 11.45
CA ALA A 11 1.56 4.70 12.20
C ALA A 11 1.65 4.46 13.70
N MET A 12 2.27 5.38 14.41
CA MET A 12 2.27 5.35 15.87
C MET A 12 0.87 5.69 16.39
N PRO A 13 0.47 5.13 17.54
CA PRO A 13 -0.90 5.31 18.03
C PRO A 13 -1.33 6.75 18.28
N HIS A 14 -0.37 7.67 18.49
CA HIS A 14 -0.68 9.08 18.69
C HIS A 14 -0.95 9.84 17.40
N LEU A 15 -0.72 9.21 16.24
CA LEU A 15 -1.07 9.82 14.96
C LEU A 15 -2.59 9.88 14.84
N ASP A 16 -3.11 11.09 14.80
CA ASP A 16 -4.51 11.35 14.58
C ASP A 16 -4.79 11.53 13.09
N ASP A 17 -5.99 11.92 12.76
CA ASP A 17 -6.41 12.24 11.41
C ASP A 17 -6.41 11.02 10.48
N TYR A 18 -6.11 11.28 9.23
CA TYR A 18 -6.22 10.30 8.16
C TYR A 18 -5.36 9.06 8.40
N PHE A 19 -4.19 9.24 9.00
CA PHE A 19 -3.19 8.16 9.10
C PHE A 19 -3.30 7.34 10.37
N ASN A 20 -4.32 7.56 11.21
CA ASN A 20 -4.49 6.76 12.41
C ASN A 20 -4.59 5.27 12.07
N ARG A 21 -3.72 4.46 12.70
CA ARG A 21 -3.68 3.00 12.53
C ARG A 21 -3.48 2.56 11.08
N THR A 22 -2.70 3.30 10.31
CA THR A 22 -2.41 2.91 8.93
C THR A 22 -1.07 2.21 8.80
N VAL A 23 -0.98 1.38 7.77
CA VAL A 23 0.29 0.86 7.25
C VAL A 23 0.44 1.43 5.86
N VAL A 24 1.59 2.05 5.60
CA VAL A 24 1.90 2.63 4.29
C VAL A 24 3.05 1.84 3.67
N PHE A 25 2.90 1.47 2.41
CA PHE A 25 4.00 0.89 1.63
C PHE A 25 4.66 2.00 0.83
N ILE A 26 5.96 2.22 1.04
CA ILE A 26 6.70 3.27 0.34
C ILE A 26 7.12 2.78 -1.03
N CYS A 27 6.53 3.38 -2.06
CA CYS A 27 6.79 3.03 -3.45
C CYS A 27 8.01 3.75 -3.99
N GLU A 28 8.25 4.99 -3.56
CA GLU A 28 9.35 5.81 -4.04
C GLU A 28 9.85 6.69 -2.91
N HIS A 29 11.17 6.78 -2.80
CA HIS A 29 11.83 7.66 -1.83
C HIS A 29 13.14 8.16 -2.44
N ASN A 30 13.27 9.48 -2.56
CA ASN A 30 14.46 10.09 -3.14
C ASN A 30 14.63 11.51 -2.59
N GLU A 31 15.57 12.26 -3.17
CA GLU A 31 15.88 13.62 -2.74
C GLU A 31 14.74 14.61 -2.97
N GLN A 32 13.76 14.25 -3.79
CA GLN A 32 12.62 15.10 -4.11
C GLN A 32 11.42 14.82 -3.21
N GLY A 33 11.48 13.78 -2.39
CA GLY A 33 10.41 13.41 -1.48
C GLY A 33 10.09 11.94 -1.52
N SER A 34 8.92 11.60 -1.02
CA SER A 34 8.47 10.21 -0.91
C SER A 34 7.02 10.07 -1.35
N MET A 35 6.68 8.89 -1.83
CA MET A 35 5.33 8.55 -2.22
C MET A 35 5.04 7.12 -1.77
N GLY A 36 3.86 6.91 -1.20
CA GLY A 36 3.46 5.60 -0.74
C GLY A 36 1.96 5.39 -0.80
N LEU A 37 1.54 4.16 -0.51
CA LEU A 37 0.15 3.76 -0.54
C LEU A 37 -0.24 3.17 0.81
N VAL A 38 -1.31 3.70 1.40
CA VAL A 38 -1.95 3.05 2.55
C VAL A 38 -2.52 1.72 2.06
N ILE A 39 -2.23 0.63 2.77
CA ILE A 39 -2.60 -0.71 2.29
C ILE A 39 -3.73 -1.35 3.09
N ASN A 40 -4.19 -0.72 4.15
CA ASN A 40 -5.16 -1.33 5.06
C ASN A 40 -6.47 -0.54 5.23
N GLN A 41 -6.79 0.33 4.27
CA GLN A 41 -8.03 1.09 4.29
C GLN A 41 -8.84 0.75 3.04
N PRO A 42 -9.72 -0.26 3.08
CA PRO A 42 -10.52 -0.61 1.91
C PRO A 42 -11.57 0.46 1.62
N THR A 43 -11.83 0.67 0.33
CA THR A 43 -12.95 1.49 -0.13
C THR A 43 -14.19 0.62 -0.30
N ASP A 44 -15.30 1.23 -0.72
CA ASP A 44 -16.51 0.50 -1.07
C ASP A 44 -16.48 -0.07 -2.50
N LEU A 45 -15.39 0.18 -3.24
CA LEU A 45 -15.24 -0.27 -4.62
C LEU A 45 -14.51 -1.61 -4.67
N SER A 46 -15.19 -2.63 -5.19
CA SER A 46 -14.55 -3.93 -5.41
C SER A 46 -13.71 -3.91 -6.69
N ILE A 47 -12.75 -4.84 -6.77
CA ILE A 47 -11.94 -5.01 -7.98
C ILE A 47 -12.85 -5.36 -9.16
N ALA A 48 -13.85 -6.21 -8.95
CA ALA A 48 -14.80 -6.59 -10.00
C ALA A 48 -15.57 -5.38 -10.54
N GLU A 49 -16.02 -4.49 -9.64
CA GLU A 49 -16.71 -3.26 -10.05
C GLU A 49 -15.78 -2.32 -10.82
N LEU A 50 -14.54 -2.20 -10.39
CA LEU A 50 -13.55 -1.38 -11.09
C LEU A 50 -13.31 -1.93 -12.50
N TYR A 51 -13.15 -3.25 -12.63
CA TYR A 51 -12.98 -3.91 -13.92
C TYR A 51 -14.15 -3.58 -14.86
N SER A 52 -15.38 -3.67 -14.33
CA SER A 52 -16.59 -3.37 -15.12
C SER A 52 -16.65 -1.90 -15.54
N LYS A 53 -16.25 -0.98 -14.63
CA LYS A 53 -16.28 0.46 -14.93
C LYS A 53 -15.29 0.87 -16.01
N LEU A 54 -14.24 0.09 -16.22
CA LEU A 54 -13.24 0.36 -17.25
C LEU A 54 -13.68 -0.18 -18.62
N ASN A 55 -14.89 -0.72 -18.72
CA ASN A 55 -15.47 -1.22 -19.95
C ASN A 55 -14.67 -2.35 -20.61
N PHE A 56 -13.92 -3.08 -19.84
CA PHE A 56 -13.27 -4.28 -20.34
C PHE A 56 -14.33 -5.36 -20.55
N MET A 57 -14.25 -6.04 -21.67
CA MET A 57 -15.15 -7.18 -21.92
C MET A 57 -14.79 -8.30 -20.96
N MET A 58 -15.72 -8.62 -20.05
CA MET A 58 -15.55 -9.77 -19.18
C MET A 58 -15.60 -11.02 -20.04
N LYS A 59 -14.43 -11.57 -20.30
CA LYS A 59 -14.33 -12.86 -20.98
C LYS A 59 -14.53 -13.95 -19.95
N ASN A 60 -15.68 -14.63 -20.04
CA ASN A 60 -15.97 -15.91 -19.39
C ASN A 60 -15.44 -16.10 -17.96
N ASP A 61 -16.31 -16.05 -16.99
CA ASP A 61 -16.10 -16.61 -15.66
C ASP A 61 -14.88 -16.10 -14.89
N ARG A 62 -14.41 -14.88 -15.21
CA ARG A 62 -13.41 -14.25 -14.37
C ARG A 62 -14.07 -13.92 -13.03
N THR A 63 -13.78 -14.74 -12.04
CA THR A 63 -14.22 -14.46 -10.70
C THR A 63 -13.12 -13.66 -10.01
N PHE A 64 -13.48 -12.49 -9.55
CA PHE A 64 -12.65 -11.74 -8.64
C PHE A 64 -13.11 -12.11 -7.24
N SER A 65 -12.18 -12.50 -6.38
CA SER A 65 -12.48 -12.73 -4.97
C SER A 65 -13.00 -11.42 -4.35
N ASN A 66 -13.39 -11.47 -3.08
CA ASN A 66 -13.94 -10.30 -2.37
C ASN A 66 -12.91 -9.18 -2.15
N GLU A 67 -11.99 -9.02 -3.07
CA GLU A 67 -10.94 -8.00 -2.99
C GLU A 67 -11.50 -6.63 -3.30
N MET A 68 -11.06 -5.66 -2.49
CA MET A 68 -11.50 -4.27 -2.61
C MET A 68 -10.34 -3.40 -3.06
N VAL A 69 -10.66 -2.28 -3.72
CA VAL A 69 -9.70 -1.22 -3.95
C VAL A 69 -9.45 -0.53 -2.62
N VAL A 70 -8.19 -0.26 -2.29
CA VAL A 70 -7.86 0.45 -1.05
C VAL A 70 -7.77 1.96 -1.31
N ALA A 71 -8.00 2.74 -0.26
CA ALA A 71 -7.75 4.18 -0.28
C ALA A 71 -6.27 4.39 0.08
N GLY A 72 -5.45 4.69 -0.94
CA GLY A 72 -3.99 4.75 -0.77
C GLY A 72 -3.47 6.02 -0.14
N GLY A 73 -4.31 7.04 0.01
CA GLY A 73 -3.92 8.28 0.64
C GLY A 73 -4.80 9.45 0.22
N PRO A 74 -4.55 10.63 0.81
CA PRO A 74 -5.38 11.81 0.55
C PRO A 74 -5.06 12.54 -0.76
N MET A 75 -3.93 12.22 -1.39
CA MET A 75 -3.51 12.91 -2.61
C MET A 75 -4.01 12.16 -3.84
N HIS A 76 -4.37 12.91 -4.89
CA HIS A 76 -4.80 12.35 -6.17
C HIS A 76 -5.85 11.23 -6.02
N SER A 77 -6.89 11.49 -5.26
CA SER A 77 -7.87 10.48 -4.83
C SER A 77 -8.63 9.81 -5.98
N GLU A 78 -8.65 10.42 -7.15
CA GLU A 78 -9.28 9.85 -8.35
C GLU A 78 -8.32 9.02 -9.19
N ARG A 79 -7.02 9.02 -8.87
CA ARG A 79 -6.01 8.31 -9.66
C ARG A 79 -5.79 6.91 -9.10
N ARG A 80 -5.68 5.95 -10.03
CA ARG A 80 -5.39 4.57 -9.67
C ARG A 80 -3.90 4.35 -9.60
N PHE A 81 -3.48 3.59 -8.58
CA PHE A 81 -2.11 3.11 -8.43
C PHE A 81 -2.18 1.61 -8.21
N ILE A 82 -1.45 0.85 -9.01
CA ILE A 82 -1.49 -0.60 -8.95
C ILE A 82 -0.09 -1.11 -8.61
N LEU A 83 -0.02 -2.06 -7.67
CA LEU A 83 1.22 -2.74 -7.27
C LEU A 83 1.15 -4.18 -7.74
N PRO A 84 1.63 -4.50 -8.95
CA PRO A 84 1.73 -5.88 -9.38
C PRO A 84 3.01 -6.53 -8.86
N LYS A 85 2.90 -7.81 -8.50
CA LYS A 85 4.04 -8.64 -8.12
C LYS A 85 4.28 -9.71 -9.18
N ASN A 86 5.52 -9.85 -9.63
CA ASN A 86 5.94 -10.88 -10.58
C ASN A 86 5.04 -10.95 -11.81
N THR A 87 5.11 -9.93 -12.65
CA THR A 87 4.29 -9.88 -13.86
C THR A 87 4.98 -10.64 -14.99
N PRO A 88 4.22 -11.40 -15.81
CA PRO A 88 4.80 -12.04 -16.99
C PRO A 88 5.13 -11.04 -18.11
N ASN A 89 4.50 -9.87 -18.11
CA ASN A 89 4.68 -8.83 -19.13
C ASN A 89 4.99 -7.48 -18.48
N GLU A 90 5.61 -6.60 -19.26
CA GLU A 90 5.78 -5.22 -18.84
C GLU A 90 4.50 -4.43 -19.13
N PHE A 91 4.13 -3.57 -18.21
CA PHE A 91 3.00 -2.67 -18.35
C PHE A 91 3.49 -1.23 -18.57
N GLN A 92 2.66 -0.41 -19.19
CA GLN A 92 3.00 0.99 -19.42
C GLN A 92 3.06 1.75 -18.09
N HIS A 93 3.83 2.82 -18.08
CA HIS A 93 3.96 3.71 -16.93
C HIS A 93 4.31 2.95 -15.64
N THR A 94 5.27 2.04 -15.75
CA THR A 94 5.68 1.18 -14.64
C THR A 94 6.97 1.69 -14.02
N TYR A 95 6.97 1.74 -12.69
CA TYR A 95 8.12 2.10 -11.86
C TYR A 95 8.51 0.90 -11.01
N LYS A 96 9.75 0.45 -11.14
CA LYS A 96 10.24 -0.70 -10.37
C LYS A 96 10.56 -0.27 -8.94
N ILE A 97 9.96 -0.97 -7.97
CA ILE A 97 10.17 -0.69 -6.53
C ILE A 97 11.22 -1.62 -5.96
N THR A 98 11.04 -2.93 -6.18
CA THR A 98 11.99 -3.97 -5.79
C THR A 98 12.14 -4.94 -6.96
N ASP A 99 12.90 -6.02 -6.78
CA ASP A 99 13.05 -7.03 -7.83
C ASP A 99 11.74 -7.72 -8.21
N HIS A 100 10.77 -7.73 -7.29
CA HIS A 100 9.51 -8.45 -7.47
C HIS A 100 8.31 -7.53 -7.60
N LEU A 101 8.43 -6.30 -7.15
CA LEU A 101 7.31 -5.37 -7.04
C LEU A 101 7.56 -4.13 -7.89
N SER A 102 6.51 -3.70 -8.54
CA SER A 102 6.50 -2.45 -9.29
C SER A 102 5.22 -1.69 -9.00
N MET A 103 5.14 -0.45 -9.49
CA MET A 103 3.95 0.36 -9.42
C MET A 103 3.63 0.85 -10.83
N THR A 104 2.37 0.80 -11.20
CA THR A 104 1.92 1.36 -12.47
C THR A 104 0.63 2.14 -12.26
N THR A 105 0.41 3.15 -13.10
CA THR A 105 -0.86 3.88 -13.14
C THR A 105 -1.69 3.48 -14.35
N SER A 106 -1.21 2.55 -15.15
CA SER A 106 -1.88 2.14 -16.39
C SER A 106 -2.96 1.09 -16.12
N ALA A 107 -4.08 1.22 -16.81
CA ALA A 107 -5.19 0.27 -16.69
C ALA A 107 -4.92 -1.07 -17.37
N ASP A 108 -3.86 -1.19 -18.16
CA ASP A 108 -3.56 -2.42 -18.89
C ASP A 108 -3.33 -3.61 -17.96
N VAL A 109 -2.78 -3.39 -16.77
CA VAL A 109 -2.63 -4.47 -15.80
C VAL A 109 -3.99 -4.98 -15.30
N ILE A 110 -4.96 -4.07 -15.12
CA ILE A 110 -6.31 -4.45 -14.66
C ILE A 110 -6.99 -5.33 -15.71
N GLU A 111 -6.79 -5.03 -16.99
CA GLU A 111 -7.36 -5.82 -18.07
C GLU A 111 -6.89 -7.28 -18.03
N THR A 112 -5.69 -7.54 -17.52
CA THR A 112 -5.14 -8.91 -17.46
C THR A 112 -5.68 -9.74 -16.29
N LEU A 113 -6.34 -9.11 -15.32
CA LEU A 113 -6.78 -9.82 -14.12
C LEU A 113 -7.72 -10.98 -14.45
N GLY A 114 -7.50 -12.11 -13.81
CA GLY A 114 -8.24 -13.32 -14.07
C GLY A 114 -7.76 -14.10 -15.30
N SER A 115 -6.70 -13.65 -15.97
CA SER A 115 -6.12 -14.31 -17.13
C SER A 115 -4.69 -14.81 -16.80
N GLU A 116 -4.12 -15.55 -17.76
CA GLU A 116 -2.73 -16.04 -17.64
C GLU A 116 -1.71 -14.92 -17.67
N LEU A 117 -2.09 -13.73 -18.14
CA LEU A 117 -1.22 -12.58 -18.22
C LEU A 117 -1.23 -11.74 -16.93
N ALA A 118 -2.06 -12.11 -15.97
CA ALA A 118 -2.17 -11.38 -14.71
C ALA A 118 -0.90 -11.52 -13.87
N PRO A 119 -0.57 -10.50 -13.05
CA PRO A 119 0.51 -10.65 -12.08
C PRO A 119 0.17 -11.73 -11.04
N GLU A 120 1.19 -12.27 -10.40
CA GLU A 120 1.02 -13.28 -9.35
C GLU A 120 0.15 -12.76 -8.20
N LYS A 121 0.41 -11.55 -7.78
CA LYS A 121 -0.37 -10.82 -6.77
C LYS A 121 -0.49 -9.37 -7.20
N TYR A 122 -1.47 -8.68 -6.67
CA TYR A 122 -1.66 -7.26 -6.97
C TYR A 122 -2.41 -6.56 -5.85
N LEU A 123 -2.17 -5.26 -5.72
CA LEU A 123 -2.93 -4.37 -4.87
C LEU A 123 -3.35 -3.19 -5.74
N ILE A 124 -4.60 -2.76 -5.65
CA ILE A 124 -5.10 -1.60 -6.38
C ILE A 124 -5.54 -0.55 -5.37
N ALA A 125 -5.03 0.68 -5.55
CA ALA A 125 -5.33 1.79 -4.67
C ALA A 125 -5.90 2.96 -5.47
N LEU A 126 -6.76 3.74 -4.82
CA LEU A 126 -7.16 5.06 -5.27
C LEU A 126 -6.50 6.08 -4.37
N GLY A 127 -5.81 7.05 -4.98
CA GLY A 127 -5.06 8.04 -4.23
C GLY A 127 -3.73 7.51 -3.71
N CYS A 128 -2.93 8.41 -3.21
CA CYS A 128 -1.63 8.09 -2.65
C CYS A 128 -1.30 9.03 -1.49
N SER A 129 -0.25 8.68 -0.76
CA SER A 129 0.33 9.51 0.28
C SER A 129 1.66 10.07 -0.23
N SER A 130 1.96 11.31 0.07
CA SER A 130 3.21 11.91 -0.37
C SER A 130 3.83 12.76 0.73
N TRP A 131 5.14 12.84 0.70
CA TRP A 131 5.95 13.62 1.63
C TRP A 131 6.91 14.49 0.83
N GLU A 132 7.03 15.73 1.25
CA GLU A 132 8.01 16.64 0.66
C GLU A 132 9.42 16.23 1.05
N THR A 133 10.42 16.83 0.39
CA THR A 133 11.83 16.57 0.69
C THR A 133 12.10 16.70 2.19
N GLY A 134 12.62 15.65 2.80
CA GLY A 134 12.98 15.64 4.22
C GLY A 134 11.81 15.49 5.18
N GLN A 135 10.57 15.57 4.71
CA GLN A 135 9.41 15.49 5.59
C GLN A 135 9.28 14.12 6.23
N LEU A 136 9.42 13.04 5.45
CA LEU A 136 9.28 11.68 5.98
C LEU A 136 10.36 11.41 7.03
N GLU A 137 11.59 11.79 6.74
CA GLU A 137 12.71 11.60 7.68
C GLU A 137 12.42 12.32 9.00
N LYS A 138 11.89 13.55 8.93
CA LYS A 138 11.53 14.30 10.13
C LYS A 138 10.43 13.61 10.92
N GLU A 139 9.39 13.13 10.23
CA GLU A 139 8.26 12.45 10.89
C GLU A 139 8.72 11.17 11.58
N ILE A 140 9.64 10.43 10.96
CA ILE A 140 10.21 9.22 11.58
C ILE A 140 11.04 9.61 12.82
N THR A 141 11.85 10.64 12.73
CA THR A 141 12.63 11.14 13.87
C THR A 141 11.71 11.60 15.00
N ASP A 142 10.58 12.19 14.67
CA ASP A 142 9.59 12.65 15.65
C ASP A 142 8.68 11.50 16.15
N ASN A 143 8.98 10.27 15.80
CA ASN A 143 8.24 9.06 16.20
C ASN A 143 6.80 9.01 15.70
N ALA A 144 6.52 9.62 14.56
CA ALA A 144 5.19 9.49 13.93
C ALA A 144 5.02 8.12 13.27
N TRP A 145 6.10 7.56 12.76
CA TRP A 145 6.10 6.30 12.04
C TRP A 145 7.20 5.37 12.53
N LEU A 146 6.89 4.07 12.58
CA LEU A 146 7.90 3.02 12.68
C LEU A 146 8.15 2.47 11.28
N VAL A 147 9.39 2.07 11.02
CA VAL A 147 9.79 1.55 9.71
C VAL A 147 10.17 0.08 9.85
N THR A 148 9.68 -0.76 8.95
CA THR A 148 10.08 -2.15 8.90
C THR A 148 10.13 -2.62 7.45
N THR A 149 10.83 -3.73 7.20
CA THR A 149 10.86 -4.37 5.90
C THR A 149 9.44 -4.82 5.53
N ALA A 150 9.04 -4.59 4.29
CA ALA A 150 7.72 -5.00 3.82
C ALA A 150 7.62 -6.52 3.77
N ASN A 151 6.40 -7.01 3.93
CA ASN A 151 6.06 -8.42 3.93
C ASN A 151 4.94 -8.65 2.90
N ASP A 152 5.16 -9.54 1.96
CA ASP A 152 4.23 -9.77 0.86
C ASP A 152 2.88 -10.31 1.33
N GLN A 153 2.87 -11.15 2.35
CA GLN A 153 1.63 -11.70 2.89
C GLN A 153 0.74 -10.59 3.46
N ILE A 154 1.34 -9.65 4.17
CA ILE A 154 0.62 -8.50 4.72
C ILE A 154 0.15 -7.57 3.60
N LEU A 155 0.99 -7.38 2.59
CA LEU A 155 0.69 -6.46 1.49
C LEU A 155 -0.44 -6.97 0.61
N PHE A 156 -0.52 -8.27 0.35
CA PHE A 156 -1.43 -8.82 -0.65
C PHE A 156 -2.50 -9.76 -0.10
N ASP A 157 -2.21 -10.55 0.91
CA ASP A 157 -3.05 -11.69 1.30
C ASP A 157 -3.80 -11.50 2.61
N MET A 158 -3.27 -10.69 3.51
CA MET A 158 -3.86 -10.51 4.85
C MET A 158 -5.17 -9.72 4.75
N PRO A 159 -6.20 -10.07 5.53
CA PRO A 159 -7.39 -9.20 5.62
C PRO A 159 -7.02 -7.78 6.02
N TYR A 160 -7.72 -6.80 5.44
CA TYR A 160 -7.36 -5.39 5.61
C TYR A 160 -7.30 -4.95 7.07
N ASP A 161 -8.27 -5.40 7.88
CA ASP A 161 -8.37 -5.01 9.29
C ASP A 161 -7.33 -5.70 10.18
N GLU A 162 -6.61 -6.69 9.66
CA GLU A 162 -5.55 -7.38 10.40
C GLU A 162 -4.15 -6.89 10.04
N ARG A 163 -4.01 -6.10 8.97
CA ARG A 163 -2.70 -5.69 8.46
C ARG A 163 -1.92 -4.83 9.44
N TYR A 164 -2.60 -3.95 10.16
CA TYR A 164 -1.91 -3.07 11.12
C TYR A 164 -1.29 -3.86 12.27
N VAL A 165 -2.05 -4.77 12.86
CA VAL A 165 -1.53 -5.62 13.94
C VAL A 165 -0.41 -6.52 13.43
N ALA A 166 -0.59 -7.11 12.25
CA ALA A 166 0.42 -7.98 11.66
C ALA A 166 1.73 -7.23 11.38
N ALA A 167 1.64 -6.00 10.88
CA ALA A 167 2.83 -5.18 10.62
C ALA A 167 3.56 -4.85 11.94
N ASN A 168 2.83 -4.53 12.99
CA ASN A 168 3.42 -4.31 14.31
C ASN A 168 4.12 -5.56 14.83
N GLN A 169 3.57 -6.72 14.57
CA GLN A 169 4.19 -7.99 15.00
C GLN A 169 5.52 -8.26 14.32
N LEU A 170 5.75 -7.72 13.12
CA LEU A 170 7.07 -7.82 12.47
C LEU A 170 8.17 -7.16 13.31
N LEU A 171 7.80 -6.18 14.11
CA LEU A 171 8.72 -5.49 15.02
C LEU A 171 8.68 -6.06 16.44
N GLY A 172 7.89 -7.13 16.68
CA GLY A 172 7.70 -7.67 18.01
C GLY A 172 6.85 -6.80 18.93
N ILE A 173 6.04 -5.91 18.34
CA ILE A 173 5.24 -4.93 19.08
C ILE A 173 3.76 -5.26 18.91
N HIS A 174 3.01 -5.17 20.04
CA HIS A 174 1.55 -5.21 20.02
C HIS A 174 1.01 -3.80 20.23
N PRO A 175 0.04 -3.36 19.44
CA PRO A 175 -0.47 -1.98 19.54
C PRO A 175 -0.92 -1.57 20.94
N HIS A 176 -1.50 -2.47 21.72
CA HIS A 176 -1.93 -2.15 23.08
C HIS A 176 -0.75 -1.89 24.03
N ASN A 177 0.45 -2.35 23.69
CA ASN A 177 1.64 -2.10 24.49
C ASN A 177 2.13 -0.65 24.38
N PHE A 178 1.73 0.07 23.35
CA PHE A 178 2.10 1.48 23.19
C PHE A 178 1.57 2.36 24.32
N VAL A 179 0.38 2.02 24.86
CA VAL A 179 -0.20 2.77 25.98
C VAL A 179 0.72 2.70 27.19
N PHE A 180 1.23 1.53 27.49
CA PHE A 180 2.17 1.35 28.61
C PHE A 180 3.50 2.04 28.35
N ALA A 181 4.02 1.95 27.14
CA ALA A 181 5.27 2.57 26.78
C ALA A 181 5.19 4.10 26.90
N GLN A 182 4.09 4.71 26.46
CA GLN A 182 3.89 6.15 26.56
C GLN A 182 3.77 6.61 28.02
N VAL A 183 3.05 5.85 28.84
CA VAL A 183 2.91 6.16 30.26
C VAL A 183 4.24 5.98 30.98
N GLY A 184 5.00 4.95 30.61
CA GLY A 184 6.29 4.66 31.22
C GLY A 184 7.37 5.68 30.91
N HIS A 185 7.17 6.54 29.92
CA HIS A 185 8.13 7.58 29.53
C HIS A 185 7.76 8.97 30.02
N SER A 186 6.76 9.06 30.81
CA SER A 186 6.33 10.35 31.39
C SER A 186 7.30 10.85 32.46
#